data_76e221ba378dbfac348121261230f051
#
_entry.id   76e221ba378dbfac348121261230f051
#
_cell.length_a   1.000
_cell.length_b   1.000
_cell.length_c   1.000
_cell.angle_alpha   90.00
_cell.angle_beta   90.00
_cell.angle_gamma   90.00
#
_symmetry.space_group_name_H-M   'P 1'
#
loop_
_entity.id
_entity.type
_entity.pdbx_description
1 polymer ?
#
loop_
_entity_poly.entity_id
_entity_poly.type
_entity_poly.pdbx_seq_one_letter_code
_entity_poly.pdbx_strand_id
1 'polypeptide(L)'
;MPGTRPGMTSRLDRDMPDHSLTTPFMRGLACRCPRCGKGKLFAGFLTLAPRCEVCGLDYSFADSADGPAFFVMSISGFLVVFAALMVEVVYQPPFWVHAALWLPLILITTLIPLRPVKGILIALQYHHRAEEGRMVGRDLP
;
A
#
# COMPACT_ATOMS: atom_id res chain seq x y z
N MET A 1 33.86 24.11 24.42
CA MET A 1 32.60 23.44 24.07
C MET A 1 32.35 23.57 22.57
N PRO A 2 32.29 22.50 21.83
CA PRO A 2 32.00 22.61 20.41
C PRO A 2 30.56 23.11 20.24
N GLY A 3 30.42 24.33 19.77
CA GLY A 3 29.13 24.93 19.50
C GLY A 3 28.41 24.16 18.40
N THR A 4 27.33 23.50 18.72
CA THR A 4 26.39 22.95 17.77
C THR A 4 25.85 24.07 16.89
N ARG A 5 26.24 24.08 15.63
CA ARG A 5 25.75 25.08 14.67
C ARG A 5 24.21 24.97 14.56
N PRO A 6 23.46 26.04 14.87
CA PRO A 6 22.00 25.95 14.92
C PRO A 6 21.30 25.65 13.55
N GLY A 7 22.06 25.61 12.47
CA GLY A 7 21.55 25.24 11.16
C GLY A 7 21.59 23.75 10.83
N MET A 8 22.28 22.93 11.66
CA MET A 8 22.47 21.52 11.36
C MET A 8 21.34 20.64 11.91
N THR A 9 20.72 21.06 13.00
CA THR A 9 19.57 20.37 13.60
C THR A 9 18.30 20.52 12.75
N SER A 10 18.11 21.68 12.12
CA SER A 10 16.91 21.92 11.30
C SER A 10 16.88 21.16 9.98
N ARG A 11 18.04 20.69 9.48
CA ARG A 11 18.10 19.82 8.29
C ARG A 11 17.87 18.36 8.66
N LEU A 12 18.44 17.93 9.79
CA LEU A 12 18.25 16.57 10.30
C LEU A 12 16.80 16.30 10.71
N ASP A 13 16.11 17.29 11.28
CA ASP A 13 14.69 17.18 11.63
C ASP A 13 13.76 17.10 10.40
N ARG A 14 14.18 17.69 9.28
CA ARG A 14 13.40 17.61 8.01
C ARG A 14 13.59 16.27 7.29
N ASP A 15 14.73 15.62 7.51
CA ASP A 15 15.04 14.34 6.89
C ASP A 15 14.70 13.14 7.80
N MET A 16 14.28 13.39 9.05
CA MET A 16 13.73 12.33 9.87
C MET A 16 12.40 11.86 9.29
N PRO A 17 12.28 10.59 8.92
CA PRO A 17 10.97 10.07 8.53
C PRO A 17 10.03 10.24 9.72
N ASP A 18 8.98 11.01 9.51
CA ASP A 18 7.88 11.12 10.45
C ASP A 18 7.51 9.72 10.95
N HIS A 19 7.61 9.50 12.25
CA HIS A 19 7.21 8.24 12.88
C HIS A 19 5.70 7.99 12.78
N SER A 20 4.97 8.93 12.16
CA SER A 20 3.54 8.76 11.91
C SER A 20 3.32 7.80 10.75
N LEU A 21 2.52 6.77 10.96
CA LEU A 21 2.09 5.82 9.93
C LEU A 21 1.24 6.48 8.83
N THR A 22 0.77 7.70 9.06
CA THR A 22 -0.07 8.44 8.11
C THR A 22 0.66 8.78 6.82
N THR A 23 1.93 9.20 6.88
CA THR A 23 2.70 9.57 5.70
C THR A 23 2.95 8.40 4.75
N PRO A 24 3.47 7.24 5.20
CA PRO A 24 3.62 6.08 4.32
C PRO A 24 2.28 5.54 3.82
N PHE A 25 1.25 5.57 4.66
CA PHE A 25 -0.10 5.16 4.28
C PHE A 25 -0.65 6.00 3.13
N MET A 26 -0.59 7.33 3.24
CA MET A 26 -1.06 8.25 2.21
C MET A 26 -0.26 8.14 0.91
N ARG A 27 1.05 7.97 1.00
CA ARG A 27 1.91 7.73 -0.19
C ARG A 27 1.57 6.41 -0.87
N GLY A 28 1.34 5.36 -0.11
CA GLY A 28 0.91 4.06 -0.61
C GLY A 28 -0.45 4.14 -1.29
N LEU A 29 -1.41 4.82 -0.67
CA LEU A 29 -2.75 5.04 -1.23
C LEU A 29 -2.69 5.81 -2.57
N ALA A 30 -1.80 6.80 -2.66
CA ALA A 30 -1.57 7.57 -3.89
C ALA A 30 -0.73 6.81 -4.92
N CYS A 31 -0.27 5.57 -4.63
CA CYS A 31 0.60 4.76 -5.49
C CYS A 31 1.91 5.48 -5.86
N ARG A 32 2.50 6.15 -4.89
CA ARG A 32 3.75 6.92 -5.04
C ARG A 32 4.89 6.27 -4.27
N CYS A 33 6.11 6.65 -4.63
CA CYS A 33 7.31 6.15 -3.95
C CYS A 33 7.24 6.43 -2.44
N PRO A 34 7.48 5.43 -1.59
CA PRO A 34 7.42 5.61 -0.14
C PRO A 34 8.55 6.50 0.40
N ARG A 35 9.66 6.59 -0.33
CA ARG A 35 10.82 7.39 0.08
C ARG A 35 10.69 8.88 -0.28
N CYS A 36 10.46 9.19 -1.57
CA CYS A 36 10.40 10.59 -2.02
C CYS A 36 8.98 11.14 -2.16
N GLY A 37 7.98 10.28 -2.30
CA GLY A 37 6.58 10.66 -2.49
C GLY A 37 6.26 11.29 -3.84
N LYS A 38 7.24 11.40 -4.76
CA LYS A 38 7.11 12.04 -6.06
C LYS A 38 7.11 11.06 -7.23
N GLY A 39 7.95 10.01 -7.15
CA GLY A 39 8.05 8.99 -8.19
C GLY A 39 6.84 8.07 -8.23
N LYS A 40 6.60 7.44 -9.39
CA LYS A 40 5.55 6.45 -9.57
C LYS A 40 6.00 5.09 -9.00
N LEU A 41 5.10 4.43 -8.31
CA LEU A 41 5.34 3.09 -7.77
C LEU A 41 5.11 2.00 -8.81
N PHE A 42 4.10 2.19 -9.68
CA PHE A 42 3.70 1.22 -10.69
C PHE A 42 4.09 1.69 -12.10
N ALA A 43 4.68 0.77 -12.87
CA ALA A 43 4.93 0.96 -14.30
C ALA A 43 3.68 0.66 -15.14
N GLY A 44 2.82 -0.26 -14.68
CA GLY A 44 1.55 -0.62 -15.29
C GLY A 44 0.40 -0.56 -14.29
N PHE A 45 -0.69 -1.30 -14.55
CA PHE A 45 -1.85 -1.32 -13.64
C PHE A 45 -1.49 -1.93 -12.27
N LEU A 46 -0.82 -3.08 -12.26
CA LEU A 46 -0.37 -3.80 -11.05
C LEU A 46 1.13 -4.14 -11.07
N THR A 47 1.81 -3.83 -12.16
CA THR A 47 3.24 -4.11 -12.33
C THR A 47 4.06 -3.03 -11.65
N LEU A 48 4.93 -3.41 -10.71
CA LEU A 48 5.85 -2.48 -10.08
C LEU A 48 6.91 -1.99 -11.08
N ALA A 49 7.27 -0.71 -10.95
CA ALA A 49 8.47 -0.21 -11.59
C ALA A 49 9.72 -0.86 -10.96
N PRO A 50 10.81 -1.14 -11.70
CA PRO A 50 12.02 -1.70 -11.12
C PRO A 50 12.70 -0.75 -10.13
N ARG A 51 12.63 0.54 -10.39
CA ARG A 51 13.20 1.60 -9.54
C ARG A 51 12.37 2.87 -9.60
N CYS A 52 12.51 3.70 -8.56
CA CYS A 52 11.94 5.05 -8.58
C CYS A 52 12.72 5.93 -9.57
N GLU A 53 12.02 6.61 -10.46
CA GLU A 53 12.62 7.52 -11.44
C GLU A 53 13.21 8.78 -10.80
N VAL A 54 12.73 9.16 -9.61
CA VAL A 54 13.12 10.40 -8.94
C VAL A 54 14.24 10.20 -7.93
N CYS A 55 14.13 9.19 -7.04
CA CYS A 55 15.10 8.97 -5.97
C CYS A 55 15.98 7.71 -6.17
N GLY A 56 15.69 6.87 -7.19
CA GLY A 56 16.44 5.66 -7.48
C GLY A 56 16.22 4.51 -6.51
N LEU A 57 15.21 4.57 -5.65
CA LEU A 57 14.87 3.48 -4.73
C LEU A 57 14.53 2.21 -5.50
N ASP A 58 15.23 1.12 -5.21
CA ASP A 58 14.95 -0.19 -5.76
C ASP A 58 13.71 -0.81 -5.10
N TYR A 59 12.77 -1.27 -5.90
CA TYR A 59 11.51 -1.89 -5.43
C TYR A 59 11.57 -3.42 -5.37
N SER A 60 12.74 -4.03 -5.52
CA SER A 60 12.90 -5.49 -5.47
C SER A 60 12.44 -6.12 -4.15
N PHE A 61 12.46 -5.37 -3.04
CA PHE A 61 11.95 -5.82 -1.76
C PHE A 61 10.42 -6.10 -1.75
N ALA A 62 9.72 -5.58 -2.74
CA ALA A 62 8.26 -5.69 -2.85
C ALA A 62 7.80 -6.87 -3.73
N ASP A 63 8.72 -7.62 -4.33
CA ASP A 63 8.40 -8.77 -5.20
C ASP A 63 7.65 -9.89 -4.46
N SER A 64 7.85 -10.02 -3.15
CA SER A 64 7.17 -11.00 -2.31
C SER A 64 5.80 -10.53 -1.78
N ALA A 65 5.27 -9.41 -2.29
CA ALA A 65 4.05 -8.78 -1.78
C ALA A 65 2.75 -9.35 -2.40
N ASP A 66 2.65 -10.67 -2.56
CA ASP A 66 1.40 -11.33 -3.02
C ASP A 66 0.36 -11.48 -1.90
N GLY A 67 0.77 -11.28 -0.64
CA GLY A 67 -0.11 -11.29 0.52
C GLY A 67 -1.33 -10.36 0.43
N PRO A 68 -1.19 -9.12 -0.07
CA PRO A 68 -2.31 -8.19 -0.18
C PRO A 68 -3.45 -8.67 -1.06
N ALA A 69 -3.13 -9.35 -2.15
CA ALA A 69 -4.14 -9.90 -3.06
C ALA A 69 -5.05 -10.90 -2.34
N PHE A 70 -4.47 -11.76 -1.51
CA PHE A 70 -5.21 -12.72 -0.70
C PHE A 70 -6.20 -12.03 0.25
N PHE A 71 -5.77 -10.99 0.97
CA PHE A 71 -6.65 -10.26 1.88
C PHE A 71 -7.77 -9.52 1.16
N VAL A 72 -7.46 -8.86 0.05
CA VAL A 72 -8.49 -8.16 -0.76
C VAL A 72 -9.51 -9.14 -1.30
N MET A 73 -9.07 -10.27 -1.86
CA MET A 73 -9.97 -11.29 -2.39
C MET A 73 -10.85 -11.91 -1.31
N SER A 74 -10.28 -12.20 -0.15
CA SER A 74 -11.01 -12.81 0.98
C SER A 74 -12.06 -11.86 1.53
N ILE A 75 -11.69 -10.61 1.81
CA ILE A 75 -12.60 -9.61 2.37
C ILE A 75 -13.70 -9.25 1.34
N SER A 76 -13.31 -9.00 0.09
CA SER A 76 -14.24 -8.67 -0.99
C SER A 76 -15.20 -9.82 -1.25
N GLY A 77 -14.70 -11.05 -1.34
CA GLY A 77 -15.51 -12.24 -1.52
C GLY A 77 -16.53 -12.44 -0.40
N PHE A 78 -16.09 -12.30 0.86
CA PHE A 78 -16.99 -12.41 2.01
C PHE A 78 -18.10 -11.36 1.98
N LEU A 79 -17.75 -10.10 1.70
CA LEU A 79 -18.73 -9.00 1.62
C LEU A 79 -19.72 -9.22 0.48
N VAL A 80 -19.24 -9.64 -0.69
CA VAL A 80 -20.11 -9.89 -1.86
C VAL A 80 -21.06 -11.06 -1.60
N VAL A 81 -20.56 -12.16 -1.03
CA VAL A 81 -21.42 -13.33 -0.70
C VAL A 81 -22.47 -12.95 0.34
N PHE A 82 -22.08 -12.22 1.38
CA PHE A 82 -23.02 -11.76 2.40
C PHE A 82 -24.10 -10.84 1.81
N ALA A 83 -23.71 -9.89 0.95
CA ALA A 83 -24.64 -9.00 0.26
C ALA A 83 -25.57 -9.78 -0.69
N ALA A 84 -25.04 -10.78 -1.41
CA ALA A 84 -25.83 -11.63 -2.30
C ALA A 84 -26.89 -12.42 -1.53
N LEU A 85 -26.53 -13.01 -0.38
CA LEU A 85 -27.47 -13.70 0.48
C LEU A 85 -28.58 -12.76 1.00
N MET A 86 -28.23 -11.56 1.39
CA MET A 86 -29.20 -10.54 1.83
C MET A 86 -30.20 -10.20 0.71
N VAL A 87 -29.67 -9.98 -0.50
CA VAL A 87 -30.51 -9.70 -1.68
C VAL A 87 -31.42 -10.89 -2.02
N GLU A 88 -30.92 -12.11 -1.93
CA GLU A 88 -31.70 -13.34 -2.18
C GLU A 88 -32.84 -13.47 -1.17
N VAL A 89 -32.56 -13.29 0.12
CA VAL A 89 -33.58 -13.44 1.17
C VAL A 89 -34.69 -12.38 1.07
N VAL A 90 -34.30 -11.13 0.71
CA VAL A 90 -35.26 -9.99 0.71
C VAL A 90 -36.05 -9.91 -0.60
N TYR A 91 -35.36 -10.08 -1.75
CA TYR A 91 -35.93 -9.80 -3.07
C TYR A 91 -36.22 -11.03 -3.91
N GLN A 92 -35.55 -12.16 -3.68
CA GLN A 92 -35.65 -13.41 -4.44
C GLN A 92 -35.63 -13.18 -5.97
N PRO A 93 -34.64 -12.47 -6.52
CA PRO A 93 -34.56 -12.16 -7.94
C PRO A 93 -34.23 -13.40 -8.76
N PRO A 94 -34.59 -13.43 -10.06
CA PRO A 94 -34.23 -14.54 -10.94
C PRO A 94 -32.70 -14.64 -11.11
N PHE A 95 -32.21 -15.84 -11.37
CA PHE A 95 -30.78 -16.16 -11.44
C PHE A 95 -29.95 -15.25 -12.36
N TRP A 96 -30.51 -14.89 -13.52
CA TRP A 96 -29.80 -14.03 -14.48
C TRP A 96 -29.58 -12.60 -13.95
N VAL A 97 -30.45 -12.08 -13.06
CA VAL A 97 -30.26 -10.79 -12.38
C VAL A 97 -29.08 -10.87 -11.44
N HIS A 98 -28.93 -11.96 -10.69
CA HIS A 98 -27.75 -12.20 -9.88
C HIS A 98 -26.48 -12.18 -10.71
N ALA A 99 -26.45 -12.91 -11.84
CA ALA A 99 -25.27 -12.92 -12.70
C ALA A 99 -24.94 -11.53 -13.25
N ALA A 100 -25.93 -10.79 -13.75
CA ALA A 100 -25.73 -9.44 -14.30
C ALA A 100 -25.31 -8.40 -13.27
N LEU A 101 -25.75 -8.56 -12.01
CA LEU A 101 -25.41 -7.63 -10.93
C LEU A 101 -24.06 -7.94 -10.29
N TRP A 102 -23.83 -9.23 -9.95
CA TRP A 102 -22.68 -9.61 -9.14
C TRP A 102 -21.38 -9.74 -9.93
N LEU A 103 -21.43 -10.15 -11.19
CA LEU A 103 -20.22 -10.26 -12.02
C LEU A 103 -19.47 -8.91 -12.17
N PRO A 104 -20.12 -7.83 -12.62
CA PRO A 104 -19.43 -6.54 -12.69
C PRO A 104 -19.08 -5.99 -11.31
N LEU A 105 -19.91 -6.23 -10.30
CA LEU A 105 -19.64 -5.78 -8.94
C LEU A 105 -18.40 -6.44 -8.36
N ILE A 106 -18.23 -7.76 -8.53
CA ILE A 106 -17.04 -8.50 -8.10
C ILE A 106 -15.80 -7.96 -8.81
N LEU A 107 -15.84 -7.75 -10.11
CA LEU A 107 -14.73 -7.20 -10.87
C LEU A 107 -14.32 -5.81 -10.34
N ILE A 108 -15.28 -4.93 -10.14
CA ILE A 108 -15.04 -3.58 -9.64
C ILE A 108 -14.47 -3.60 -8.21
N THR A 109 -15.09 -4.35 -7.30
CA THR A 109 -14.69 -4.41 -5.89
C THR A 109 -13.35 -5.11 -5.68
N THR A 110 -12.94 -5.97 -6.61
CA THR A 110 -11.65 -6.66 -6.56
C THR A 110 -10.54 -5.84 -7.22
N LEU A 111 -10.78 -5.30 -8.42
CA LEU A 111 -9.73 -4.63 -9.19
C LEU A 111 -9.41 -3.22 -8.69
N ILE A 112 -10.43 -2.45 -8.27
CA ILE A 112 -10.22 -1.06 -7.83
C ILE A 112 -9.36 -1.00 -6.56
N PRO A 113 -9.65 -1.74 -5.48
CA PRO A 113 -8.85 -1.64 -4.26
C PRO A 113 -7.51 -2.36 -4.33
N LEU A 114 -7.31 -3.26 -5.30
CA LEU A 114 -6.07 -4.04 -5.41
C LEU A 114 -4.85 -3.15 -5.59
N ARG A 115 -4.95 -2.13 -6.41
CA ARG A 115 -3.87 -1.19 -6.68
C ARG A 115 -3.48 -0.36 -5.45
N PRO A 116 -4.39 0.37 -4.79
CA PRO A 116 -4.04 1.15 -3.60
C PRO A 116 -3.63 0.28 -2.42
N VAL A 117 -4.26 -0.89 -2.22
CA VAL A 117 -3.87 -1.81 -1.14
C VAL A 117 -2.44 -2.32 -1.35
N LYS A 118 -2.07 -2.71 -2.58
CA LYS A 118 -0.70 -3.10 -2.90
C LYS A 118 0.28 -1.95 -2.64
N GLY A 119 -0.06 -0.73 -3.03
CA GLY A 119 0.75 0.46 -2.77
C GLY A 119 0.94 0.74 -1.27
N ILE A 120 -0.11 0.66 -0.48
CA ILE A 120 -0.07 0.83 0.98
C ILE A 120 0.84 -0.21 1.63
N LEU A 121 0.70 -1.48 1.25
CA LEU A 121 1.49 -2.55 1.83
C LEU A 121 2.97 -2.43 1.49
N ILE A 122 3.31 -2.02 0.28
CA ILE A 122 4.70 -1.74 -0.11
C ILE A 122 5.26 -0.57 0.72
N ALA A 123 4.50 0.49 0.91
CA ALA A 123 4.89 1.63 1.71
C ALA A 123 5.10 1.25 3.19
N LEU A 124 4.21 0.42 3.75
CA LEU A 124 4.35 -0.10 5.12
C LEU A 124 5.56 -1.04 5.26
N GLN A 125 5.80 -1.93 4.29
CA GLN A 125 6.99 -2.78 4.29
C GLN A 125 8.28 -1.96 4.25
N TYR A 126 8.33 -0.92 3.44
CA TYR A 126 9.46 0.00 3.40
C TYR A 126 9.68 0.68 4.76
N HIS A 127 8.61 1.15 5.40
CA HIS A 127 8.68 1.80 6.70
C HIS A 127 9.21 0.83 7.79
N HIS A 128 8.67 -0.39 7.86
CA HIS A 128 9.12 -1.39 8.83
C HIS A 128 10.57 -1.82 8.61
N ARG A 129 11.00 -2.03 7.37
CA ARG A 129 12.40 -2.34 7.06
C ARG A 129 13.35 -1.23 7.44
N ALA A 130 12.95 0.02 7.25
CA ALA A 130 13.74 1.16 7.66
C ALA A 130 13.91 1.23 9.18
N GLU A 131 12.88 0.88 9.95
CA GLU A 131 12.94 0.78 11.41
C GLU A 131 13.84 -0.36 11.88
N GLU A 132 13.69 -1.56 11.29
CA GLU A 132 14.54 -2.72 11.59
C GLU A 132 16.02 -2.41 11.33
N GLY A 133 16.35 -1.80 10.21
CA GLY A 133 17.72 -1.38 9.88
C GLY A 133 18.29 -0.38 10.89
N ARG A 134 17.46 0.49 11.44
CA ARG A 134 17.88 1.45 12.50
C ARG A 134 18.14 0.78 13.84
N MET A 135 17.34 -0.23 14.21
CA MET A 135 17.56 -0.99 15.44
C MET A 135 18.87 -1.78 15.38
N VAL A 136 19.09 -2.52 14.31
CA VAL A 136 20.34 -3.27 14.09
C VAL A 136 21.56 -2.35 14.11
N GLY A 137 21.47 -1.16 13.50
CA GLY A 137 22.57 -0.19 13.52
C GLY A 137 22.87 0.41 14.89
N ARG A 138 21.91 0.39 15.82
CA ARG A 138 22.10 0.88 17.21
C ARG A 138 22.80 -0.13 18.09
N ASP A 139 22.64 -1.43 17.82
CA ASP A 139 23.19 -2.53 18.61
C ASP A 139 24.59 -2.96 18.14
N LEU A 140 25.08 -2.39 17.06
CA LEU A 140 26.45 -2.60 16.60
C LEU A 140 27.44 -1.76 17.43
N PRO A 141 28.50 -2.38 17.96
CA PRO A 141 29.53 -1.66 18.74
C PRO A 141 30.31 -0.64 17.92
#